data_143a41d010ae80c93167e7f4535ecaf6
#
_entry.id   143a41d010ae80c93167e7f4535ecaf6
#
_cell.length_a   1.000
_cell.length_b   1.000
_cell.length_c   1.000
_cell.angle_alpha   90.00
_cell.angle_beta   90.00
_cell.angle_gamma   90.00
#
_symmetry.space_group_name_H-M   'P 1'
#
loop_
_entity.id
_entity.type
_entity.pdbx_description
1 polymer ?
#
loop_
_entity_poly.entity_id
_entity_poly.type
_entity_poly.pdbx_seq_one_letter_code
_entity_poly.pdbx_strand_id
1 'polypeptide(L)'
;KWKLIPDDIDVLITHGPPYGILDLVPRQGWDENTGCEELRKRVEAIAEHGRLKLHVFGHIHCGYGVHEEFGLKFVNASTCD
;
A
#
# COMPACT_ATOMS: atom_id res chain seq x y z
N LYS A 1 15.15 -4.55 2.65
CA LYS A 1 14.15 -4.76 3.71
C LYS A 1 12.90 -5.44 3.17
N TRP A 2 12.30 -4.86 2.16
CA TRP A 2 11.08 -5.44 1.58
C TRP A 2 11.35 -6.73 0.83
N LYS A 3 12.59 -6.98 0.46
CA LYS A 3 12.98 -8.21 -0.23
C LYS A 3 12.80 -9.46 0.64
N LEU A 4 12.69 -9.28 1.95
CA LEU A 4 12.48 -10.38 2.88
C LEU A 4 11.04 -10.89 2.90
N ILE A 5 10.12 -10.18 2.25
CA ILE A 5 8.73 -10.61 2.18
C ILE A 5 8.65 -11.83 1.25
N PRO A 6 8.09 -12.96 1.73
CA PRO A 6 7.94 -14.15 0.87
C PRO A 6 6.99 -13.89 -0.30
N ASP A 7 7.18 -14.61 -1.40
CA ASP A 7 6.34 -14.47 -2.59
C ASP A 7 5.01 -15.21 -2.46
N ASP A 8 4.89 -16.14 -1.53
CA ASP A 8 3.76 -17.06 -1.42
C ASP A 8 2.78 -16.72 -0.30
N ILE A 9 2.67 -15.45 0.03
CA ILE A 9 1.75 -14.97 1.06
C ILE A 9 0.41 -14.57 0.45
N ASP A 10 -0.65 -14.66 1.25
CA ASP A 10 -2.00 -14.29 0.83
C ASP A 10 -2.37 -12.87 1.28
N VAL A 11 -1.88 -12.45 2.43
CA VAL A 11 -2.16 -11.16 3.05
C VAL A 11 -0.85 -10.53 3.49
N LEU A 12 -0.68 -9.25 3.17
CA LEU A 12 0.49 -8.48 3.60
C LEU A 12 0.02 -7.33 4.48
N ILE A 13 0.65 -7.16 5.62
CA ILE A 13 0.37 -6.05 6.53
C ILE A 13 1.66 -5.27 6.73
N THR A 14 1.61 -3.97 6.44
CA THR A 14 2.76 -3.09 6.64
C THR A 14 2.34 -1.87 7.42
N HIS A 15 3.31 -1.10 7.94
CA HIS A 15 3.01 0.12 8.68
C HIS A 15 2.38 1.17 7.78
N GLY A 16 2.97 1.43 6.62
CA GLY A 16 2.51 2.47 5.71
C GLY A 16 2.28 1.94 4.30
N PRO A 17 1.75 2.80 3.41
CA PRO A 17 1.33 2.38 2.08
C PRO A 17 2.49 2.27 1.08
N PRO A 18 2.28 1.52 -0.02
CA PRO A 18 3.15 1.64 -1.18
C PRO A 18 2.90 2.97 -1.89
N TYR A 19 3.90 3.45 -2.61
CA TYR A 19 3.81 4.74 -3.30
C TYR A 19 2.64 4.75 -4.30
N GLY A 20 1.86 5.80 -4.25
CA GLY A 20 0.77 6.03 -5.19
C GLY A 20 -0.53 5.35 -4.84
N ILE A 21 -0.61 4.63 -3.71
CA ILE A 21 -1.79 3.88 -3.33
C ILE A 21 -2.27 4.31 -1.94
N LEU A 22 -3.36 5.09 -1.92
CA LEU A 22 -3.99 5.57 -0.68
C LEU A 22 -2.98 6.27 0.22
N ASP A 23 -2.09 7.06 -0.39
CA ASP A 23 -0.95 7.65 0.30
C ASP A 23 -0.88 9.18 0.16
N LEU A 24 -1.95 9.81 -0.32
CA LEU A 24 -1.94 11.25 -0.53
C LEU A 24 -2.01 12.00 0.80
N VAL A 25 -1.10 12.95 0.96
CA VAL A 25 -1.10 13.88 2.09
C VAL A 25 -1.32 15.28 1.54
N PRO A 26 -2.33 16.01 2.03
CA PRO A 26 -2.55 17.38 1.54
C PRO A 26 -1.41 18.29 1.98
N ARG A 27 -0.90 19.05 1.04
CA ARG A 27 0.09 20.10 1.28
C ARG A 27 -0.52 21.42 0.89
N GLN A 28 0.16 22.50 1.18
CA GLN A 28 -0.34 23.83 0.83
C GLN A 28 -0.22 24.01 -0.70
N GLY A 29 -1.36 23.89 -1.38
CA GLY A 29 -1.41 24.09 -2.82
C GLY A 29 -1.28 22.81 -3.65
N TRP A 30 -1.04 21.64 -3.04
CA TRP A 30 -0.97 20.37 -3.78
C TRP A 30 -1.14 19.19 -2.84
N ASP A 31 -1.36 18.01 -3.43
CA ASP A 31 -1.36 16.75 -2.69
C ASP A 31 -0.06 15.99 -2.99
N GLU A 32 0.49 15.32 -2.01
CA GLU A 32 1.75 14.60 -2.14
C GLU A 32 1.57 13.13 -1.87
N ASN A 33 2.10 12.28 -2.78
CA ASN A 33 2.19 10.84 -2.54
C ASN A 33 3.36 10.58 -1.59
N THR A 34 3.09 9.96 -0.45
CA THR A 34 4.09 9.78 0.60
C THR A 34 4.42 8.32 0.88
N GLY A 35 3.88 7.40 0.08
CA GLY A 35 4.15 5.98 0.25
C GLY A 35 5.56 5.60 -0.18
N CYS A 36 5.92 4.35 0.09
CA CYS A 36 7.26 3.83 -0.16
C CYS A 36 7.37 3.25 -1.57
N GLU A 37 8.24 3.82 -2.39
CA GLU A 37 8.43 3.36 -3.77
C GLU A 37 9.00 1.94 -3.83
N GLU A 38 9.90 1.61 -2.94
CA GLU A 38 10.48 0.26 -2.88
C GLU A 38 9.42 -0.77 -2.50
N LEU A 39 8.52 -0.42 -1.57
CA LEU A 39 7.43 -1.30 -1.20
C LEU A 39 6.49 -1.51 -2.39
N ARG A 40 6.20 -0.45 -3.15
CA ARG A 40 5.36 -0.56 -4.33
C ARG A 40 5.93 -1.56 -5.32
N LYS A 41 7.23 -1.47 -5.60
CA LYS A 41 7.89 -2.39 -6.53
C LYS A 41 7.82 -3.82 -6.03
N ARG A 42 8.03 -4.03 -4.72
CA ARG A 42 7.98 -5.36 -4.15
C ARG A 42 6.58 -5.96 -4.21
N VAL A 43 5.58 -5.16 -3.89
CA VAL A 43 4.18 -5.60 -3.95
C VAL A 43 3.78 -5.98 -5.38
N GLU A 44 4.19 -5.19 -6.37
CA GLU A 44 3.91 -5.51 -7.76
C GLU A 44 4.53 -6.85 -8.16
N ALA A 45 5.77 -7.08 -7.73
CA ALA A 45 6.46 -8.33 -8.03
C ALA A 45 5.76 -9.52 -7.38
N ILE A 46 5.33 -9.38 -6.12
CA ILE A 46 4.63 -10.45 -5.42
C ILE A 46 3.27 -10.71 -6.07
N ALA A 47 2.58 -9.66 -6.49
CA ALA A 47 1.26 -9.77 -7.09
C ALA A 47 1.30 -10.58 -8.39
N GLU A 48 2.43 -10.57 -9.10
CA GLU A 48 2.59 -11.35 -10.33
C GLU A 48 2.47 -12.85 -10.09
N HIS A 49 2.74 -13.30 -8.87
CA HIS A 49 2.59 -14.72 -8.53
C HIS A 49 1.13 -15.10 -8.31
N GLY A 50 0.23 -14.13 -8.21
CA GLY A 50 -1.21 -14.34 -8.16
C GLY A 50 -1.78 -14.81 -6.83
N ARG A 51 -0.96 -14.95 -5.80
CA ARG A 51 -1.42 -15.45 -4.51
C ARG A 51 -1.82 -14.34 -3.55
N LEU A 52 -1.11 -13.21 -3.57
CA LEU A 52 -1.42 -12.09 -2.70
C LEU A 52 -2.75 -11.46 -3.11
N LYS A 53 -3.68 -11.35 -2.17
CA LYS A 53 -5.02 -10.83 -2.45
C LYS A 53 -5.34 -9.57 -1.65
N LEU A 54 -4.61 -9.30 -0.57
CA LEU A 54 -4.93 -8.21 0.33
C LEU A 54 -3.65 -7.61 0.91
N HIS A 55 -3.56 -6.28 0.86
CA HIS A 55 -2.47 -5.53 1.49
C HIS A 55 -3.09 -4.48 2.40
N VAL A 56 -2.89 -4.62 3.71
CA VAL A 56 -3.43 -3.72 4.72
C VAL A 56 -2.30 -2.88 5.30
N PHE A 57 -2.54 -1.59 5.43
CA PHE A 57 -1.57 -0.65 5.99
C PHE A 57 -2.30 0.50 6.65
N GLY A 58 -1.54 1.40 7.29
CA GLY A 58 -2.11 2.56 7.95
C GLY A 58 -1.20 3.76 7.80
N HIS A 59 -0.97 4.49 8.87
CA HIS A 59 -0.04 5.60 8.99
C HIS A 59 -0.48 6.88 8.25
N ILE A 60 -0.89 6.79 7.00
CA ILE A 60 -1.30 7.97 6.24
C ILE A 60 -2.79 8.18 6.48
N HIS A 61 -3.12 8.96 7.51
CA HIS A 61 -4.48 9.07 8.03
C HIS A 61 -5.49 9.59 7.01
N CYS A 62 -5.09 10.57 6.21
CA CYS A 62 -6.00 11.14 5.24
C CYS A 62 -6.12 10.31 3.96
N GLY A 63 -5.40 9.19 3.88
CA GLY A 63 -5.48 8.28 2.75
C GLY A 63 -6.33 7.05 3.00
N TYR A 64 -7.08 7.01 4.10
CA TYR A 64 -7.87 5.83 4.44
C TYR A 64 -8.81 5.44 3.30
N GLY A 65 -9.13 4.16 3.20
CA GLY A 65 -10.03 3.68 2.17
C GLY A 65 -9.59 2.36 1.58
N VAL A 66 -10.17 2.04 0.44
CA VAL A 66 -9.94 0.78 -0.28
C VAL A 66 -9.64 1.11 -1.75
N HIS A 67 -8.68 0.40 -2.32
CA HIS A 67 -8.29 0.55 -3.71
C HIS A 67 -7.96 -0.83 -4.28
N GLU A 68 -8.32 -1.10 -5.52
CA GLU A 68 -8.00 -2.37 -6.18
C GLU A 68 -7.16 -2.12 -7.42
N GLU A 69 -6.08 -2.88 -7.54
CA GLU A 69 -5.16 -2.77 -8.67
C GLU A 69 -4.37 -4.08 -8.77
N PHE A 70 -4.01 -4.51 -9.95
CA PHE A 70 -3.32 -5.79 -10.26
C PHE A 70 -4.01 -7.02 -9.64
N GLY A 71 -5.33 -7.01 -9.52
CA GLY A 71 -6.06 -8.11 -8.89
C GLY A 71 -5.88 -8.19 -7.38
N LEU A 72 -5.39 -7.14 -6.77
CA LEU A 72 -5.05 -7.07 -5.36
C LEU A 72 -5.84 -5.93 -4.72
N LYS A 73 -6.40 -6.19 -3.54
CA LYS A 73 -7.12 -5.16 -2.77
C LYS A 73 -6.18 -4.52 -1.77
N PHE A 74 -6.10 -3.20 -1.80
CA PHE A 74 -5.34 -2.40 -0.85
C PHE A 74 -6.30 -1.73 0.12
N VAL A 75 -5.98 -1.78 1.40
CA VAL A 75 -6.80 -1.14 2.44
C VAL A 75 -5.89 -0.28 3.30
N ASN A 76 -6.18 1.03 3.32
CA ASN A 76 -5.58 1.92 4.30
C ASN A 76 -6.56 1.98 5.47
N ALA A 77 -6.21 1.33 6.56
CA ALA A 77 -7.06 1.15 7.72
C ALA A 77 -6.96 2.29 8.72
N SER A 78 -6.29 3.38 8.36
CA SER A 78 -6.17 4.55 9.22
C SER A 78 -7.49 5.27 9.36
N THR A 79 -7.61 6.08 10.42
CA THR A 79 -8.73 7.00 10.57
C THR A 79 -8.19 8.41 10.47
N CYS A 80 -8.95 9.29 9.80
CA CYS A 80 -8.60 10.69 9.66
C CYS A 80 -9.44 11.49 10.64
N ASP A 81 -8.86 11.84 11.77
CA ASP A 81 -9.56 12.59 12.83
C ASP A 81 -9.43 14.08 12.62
#